data_aae6e4cc83a4e090322f329e00d4e2e1
#
_entry.id   aae6e4cc83a4e090322f329e00d4e2e1
#
_cell.length_a   1.000
_cell.length_b   1.000
_cell.length_c   1.000
_cell.angle_alpha   90.00
_cell.angle_beta   90.00
_cell.angle_gamma   90.00
#
_symmetry.space_group_name_H-M   'P 1'
#
loop_
_entity.id
_entity.type
_entity.pdbx_description
1 polymer ?
#
loop_
_entity_poly.entity_id
_entity_poly.type
_entity_poly.pdbx_seq_one_letter_code
_entity_poly.pdbx_strand_id
1 'polypeptide(L)'
;LKNNMLFTQNVKMGLYNKRLPFEWQLNKNVLACGLPGDGKTFTYVKPNLMQMNGSYVVTDPKGLLVHEVGTMLEEHGYQVKVFDLVTLSNSNTFNLSSICTQN
;
A
#
# COMPACT_ATOMS: atom_id res chain seq x y z
N LEU A 1 1.68 6.82 16.51
CA LEU A 1 2.34 5.92 15.54
C LEU A 1 1.46 5.53 14.36
N LYS A 2 0.15 5.82 14.41
CA LYS A 2 -0.83 5.28 13.45
C LYS A 2 -0.83 5.94 12.08
N ASN A 3 -0.17 7.09 11.91
CA ASN A 3 -0.17 7.85 10.65
C ASN A 3 1.25 8.17 10.19
N ASN A 4 2.11 7.18 10.23
CA ASN A 4 3.50 7.30 9.80
C ASN A 4 3.78 6.45 8.57
N MET A 5 4.73 6.91 7.77
CA MET A 5 5.35 6.11 6.72
C MET A 5 6.70 5.60 7.24
N LEU A 6 6.91 4.29 7.18
CA LEU A 6 8.14 3.66 7.64
C LEU A 6 9.14 3.57 6.50
N PHE A 7 10.35 4.04 6.72
CA PHE A 7 11.46 3.87 5.77
C PHE A 7 12.39 2.75 6.17
N THR A 8 12.70 2.66 7.46
CA THR A 8 13.49 1.59 8.05
C THR A 8 12.93 1.26 9.41
N GLN A 9 13.54 0.30 10.07
CA GLN A 9 13.17 -0.07 11.45
C GLN A 9 13.17 1.13 12.40
N ASN A 10 14.07 2.08 12.20
CA ASN A 10 14.28 3.22 13.10
C ASN A 10 13.91 4.58 12.48
N VAL A 11 13.60 4.64 11.19
CA VAL A 11 13.31 5.90 10.49
C VAL A 11 11.89 5.89 9.97
N LYS A 12 11.14 6.90 10.36
CA LYS A 12 9.74 7.08 9.97
C LYS A 12 9.44 8.54 9.71
N MET A 13 8.39 8.79 8.93
CA MET A 13 7.91 10.14 8.60
C MET A 13 6.41 10.22 8.88
N GLY A 14 5.97 11.30 9.52
CA GLY A 14 4.53 11.55 9.70
C GLY A 14 3.82 11.82 8.38
N LEU A 15 2.67 11.19 8.17
CA LEU A 15 1.87 11.38 6.97
C LEU A 15 1.05 12.66 7.01
N TYR A 16 0.63 13.08 8.18
CA TYR A 16 -0.20 14.25 8.36
C TYR A 16 0.20 15.04 9.61
N ASN A 17 0.36 16.36 9.47
CA ASN A 17 0.64 17.24 10.58
C ASN A 17 -0.57 18.16 10.83
N LYS A 18 -1.28 17.92 11.92
CA LYS A 18 -2.47 18.71 12.30
C LYS A 18 -2.16 20.19 12.60
N ARG A 19 -0.90 20.53 12.89
CA ARG A 19 -0.49 21.89 13.22
C ARG A 19 -0.23 22.75 12.00
N LEU A 20 -0.10 22.14 10.81
CA LEU A 20 0.15 22.87 9.57
C LEU A 20 -1.13 22.95 8.73
N PRO A 21 -1.42 24.11 8.11
CA PRO A 21 -2.47 24.20 7.12
C PRO A 21 -2.26 23.20 5.99
N PHE A 22 -3.35 22.69 5.42
CA PHE A 22 -3.29 21.71 4.34
C PHE A 22 -2.43 22.19 3.17
N GLU A 23 -2.51 23.46 2.85
CA GLU A 23 -1.77 24.08 1.76
C GLU A 23 -0.24 24.01 1.93
N TRP A 24 0.22 23.89 3.17
CA TRP A 24 1.65 23.84 3.50
C TRP A 24 2.18 22.42 3.67
N GLN A 25 1.31 21.43 3.55
CA GLN A 25 1.73 20.04 3.64
C GLN A 25 2.27 19.57 2.29
N LEU A 26 3.54 19.19 2.31
CA LEU A 26 4.23 18.74 1.11
C LEU A 26 3.76 17.35 0.68
N ASN A 27 3.93 17.07 -0.61
CA ASN A 27 3.74 15.76 -1.19
C ASN A 27 4.61 14.72 -0.49
N LYS A 28 4.05 13.54 -0.23
CA LYS A 28 4.70 12.41 0.45
C LYS A 28 5.12 11.30 -0.52
N ASN A 29 5.32 11.61 -1.78
CA ASN A 29 5.81 10.62 -2.74
C ASN A 29 7.24 10.20 -2.39
N VAL A 30 7.50 8.90 -2.48
CA VAL A 30 8.81 8.30 -2.15
C VAL A 30 9.28 7.46 -3.31
N LEU A 31 10.55 7.62 -3.69
CA LEU A 31 11.23 6.77 -4.64
C LEU A 31 12.26 5.92 -3.90
N ALA A 32 12.03 4.62 -3.84
CA ALA A 32 12.97 3.67 -3.24
C ALA A 32 13.75 2.97 -4.34
N CYS A 33 15.06 3.19 -4.38
CA CYS A 33 15.97 2.64 -5.39
C CYS A 33 16.79 1.50 -4.80
N GLY A 34 16.99 0.46 -5.56
CA GLY A 34 17.83 -0.69 -5.18
C GLY A 34 17.81 -1.77 -6.24
N LEU A 35 18.79 -2.65 -6.19
CA LEU A 35 18.88 -3.80 -7.07
C LEU A 35 17.88 -4.89 -6.64
N PRO A 36 17.54 -5.85 -7.53
CA PRO A 36 16.79 -7.03 -7.13
C PRO A 36 17.48 -7.75 -5.96
N GLY A 37 16.71 -8.08 -4.92
CA GLY A 37 17.26 -8.72 -3.72
C GLY A 37 17.73 -7.76 -2.62
N ASP A 38 17.68 -6.44 -2.82
CA ASP A 38 18.07 -5.46 -1.79
C ASP A 38 17.02 -5.32 -0.67
N GLY A 39 15.93 -6.06 -0.75
CA GLY A 39 14.93 -6.08 0.30
C GLY A 39 13.94 -4.92 0.31
N LYS A 40 13.74 -4.23 -0.82
CA LYS A 40 12.79 -3.10 -0.92
C LYS A 40 11.37 -3.49 -0.48
N THR A 41 10.89 -4.64 -0.93
CA THR A 41 9.56 -5.14 -0.56
C THR A 41 9.50 -5.47 0.92
N PHE A 42 10.51 -6.15 1.44
CA PHE A 42 10.56 -6.58 2.83
C PHE A 42 10.68 -5.43 3.81
N THR A 43 11.50 -4.42 3.48
CA THR A 43 11.82 -3.33 4.43
C THR A 43 10.89 -2.12 4.30
N TYR A 44 10.31 -1.90 3.12
CA TYR A 44 9.48 -0.72 2.85
C TYR A 44 8.02 -1.06 2.55
N VAL A 45 7.76 -1.90 1.56
CA VAL A 45 6.38 -2.15 1.09
C VAL A 45 5.56 -2.90 2.12
N LYS A 46 6.04 -4.03 2.61
CA LYS A 46 5.31 -4.85 3.59
C LYS A 46 5.05 -4.12 4.91
N PRO A 47 6.04 -3.50 5.55
CA PRO A 47 5.78 -2.79 6.81
C PRO A 47 4.75 -1.69 6.69
N ASN A 48 4.75 -0.94 5.58
CA ASN A 48 3.77 0.12 5.37
C ASN A 48 2.36 -0.42 5.11
N LEU A 49 2.21 -1.51 4.39
CA LEU A 49 0.93 -2.19 4.23
C LEU A 49 0.41 -2.73 5.57
N MET A 50 1.28 -3.29 6.38
CA MET A 50 0.93 -3.86 7.68
C MET A 50 0.50 -2.82 8.70
N GLN A 51 0.81 -1.56 8.51
CA GLN A 51 0.32 -0.49 9.38
C GLN A 51 -1.18 -0.20 9.22
N MET A 52 -1.77 -0.54 8.09
CA MET A 52 -3.20 -0.36 7.83
C MET A 52 -3.69 1.09 8.05
N ASN A 53 -2.94 2.05 7.53
CA ASN A 53 -3.24 3.48 7.70
C ASN A 53 -4.30 4.02 6.73
N GLY A 54 -4.69 3.25 5.74
CA GLY A 54 -5.63 3.70 4.71
C GLY A 54 -5.83 2.68 3.62
N SER A 55 -6.34 3.11 2.48
CA SER A 55 -6.51 2.26 1.31
C SER A 55 -5.24 2.27 0.47
N TYR A 56 -4.94 1.14 -0.17
CA TYR A 56 -3.72 0.97 -0.94
C TYR A 56 -4.01 0.43 -2.34
N VAL A 57 -3.25 0.90 -3.30
CA VAL A 57 -3.15 0.30 -4.63
C VAL A 57 -1.70 -0.14 -4.82
N VAL A 58 -1.51 -1.42 -5.07
CA VAL A 58 -0.16 -2.02 -5.10
C VAL A 58 0.00 -2.85 -6.36
N THR A 59 1.13 -2.69 -7.03
CA THR A 59 1.53 -3.59 -8.11
C THR A 59 2.33 -4.74 -7.53
N ASP A 60 2.00 -5.97 -7.94
CA ASP A 60 2.62 -7.19 -7.44
C ASP A 60 2.93 -8.14 -8.59
N PRO A 61 4.07 -7.94 -9.29
CA PRO A 61 4.39 -8.70 -10.49
C PRO A 61 4.51 -10.21 -10.24
N LYS A 62 4.93 -10.61 -9.05
CA LYS A 62 5.15 -12.02 -8.70
C LYS A 62 3.97 -12.65 -7.96
N GLY A 63 2.98 -11.88 -7.53
CA GLY A 63 1.84 -12.37 -6.75
C GLY A 63 2.16 -12.72 -5.30
N LEU A 64 3.37 -12.44 -4.81
CA LEU A 64 3.79 -12.82 -3.46
C LEU A 64 3.16 -11.97 -2.37
N LEU A 65 2.96 -10.67 -2.61
CA LEU A 65 2.36 -9.78 -1.62
C LEU A 65 0.91 -10.16 -1.27
N VAL A 66 0.14 -10.55 -2.27
CA VAL A 66 -1.24 -11.01 -2.05
C VAL A 66 -1.27 -12.23 -1.15
N HIS A 67 -0.39 -13.21 -1.39
CA HIS A 67 -0.31 -14.40 -0.56
C HIS A 67 0.16 -14.13 0.86
N GLU A 68 1.10 -13.21 1.03
CA GLU A 68 1.72 -12.97 2.34
C GLU A 68 0.92 -12.03 3.23
N VAL A 69 0.33 -10.97 2.68
CA VAL A 69 -0.36 -9.94 3.48
C VAL A 69 -1.85 -9.85 3.21
N GLY A 70 -2.35 -10.43 2.13
CA GLY A 70 -3.77 -10.34 1.75
C GLY A 70 -4.70 -10.89 2.82
N THR A 71 -4.44 -12.09 3.33
CA THR A 71 -5.25 -12.72 4.37
C THR A 71 -5.28 -11.89 5.64
N MET A 72 -4.13 -11.35 6.04
CA MET A 72 -4.04 -10.52 7.23
C MET A 72 -4.86 -9.23 7.07
N LEU A 73 -4.82 -8.62 5.90
CA LEU A 73 -5.64 -7.43 5.61
C LEU A 73 -7.13 -7.74 5.66
N GLU A 74 -7.55 -8.86 5.09
CA GLU A 74 -8.94 -9.30 5.13
C GLU A 74 -9.44 -9.55 6.55
N GLU A 75 -8.62 -10.18 7.38
CA GLU A 75 -8.93 -10.43 8.81
C GLU A 75 -9.13 -9.13 9.60
N HIS A 76 -8.49 -8.05 9.18
CA HIS A 76 -8.62 -6.73 9.81
C HIS A 76 -9.69 -5.84 9.16
N GLY A 77 -10.54 -6.40 8.33
CA GLY A 77 -11.66 -5.67 7.74
C GLY A 77 -11.38 -4.99 6.41
N TYR A 78 -10.21 -5.21 5.81
CA TYR A 78 -9.91 -4.71 4.48
C TYR A 78 -10.59 -5.54 3.40
N GLN A 79 -11.06 -4.88 2.38
CA GLN A 79 -11.57 -5.53 1.17
C GLN A 79 -10.44 -5.63 0.16
N VAL A 80 -9.92 -6.83 -0.05
CA VAL A 80 -8.81 -7.07 -0.98
C VAL A 80 -9.36 -7.44 -2.35
N LYS A 81 -9.02 -6.63 -3.35
CA LYS A 81 -9.39 -6.88 -4.75
C LYS A 81 -8.13 -7.10 -5.56
N VAL A 82 -8.12 -8.16 -6.36
CA VAL A 82 -6.99 -8.52 -7.21
C VAL A 82 -7.39 -8.36 -8.67
N PHE A 83 -6.59 -7.61 -9.41
CA PHE A 83 -6.72 -7.47 -10.86
C PHE A 83 -5.53 -8.16 -11.52
N ASP A 84 -5.74 -9.39 -11.98
CA ASP A 84 -4.70 -10.23 -12.54
C ASP A 84 -4.74 -10.20 -14.06
N LEU A 85 -3.71 -9.58 -14.65
CA LEU A 85 -3.55 -9.47 -16.10
C LEU A 85 -2.78 -10.63 -16.71
N VAL A 86 -2.17 -11.49 -15.90
CA VAL A 86 -1.33 -12.59 -16.39
C VAL A 86 -2.16 -13.85 -16.57
N THR A 87 -2.84 -14.31 -15.54
CA THR A 87 -3.63 -15.55 -15.58
C THR A 87 -5.10 -15.32 -15.90
N LEU A 88 -5.64 -14.17 -15.55
CA LEU A 88 -7.04 -13.76 -15.71
C LEU A 88 -8.06 -14.64 -14.98
N SER A 89 -7.64 -15.72 -14.37
CA SER A 89 -8.54 -16.72 -13.78
C SER A 89 -9.09 -16.36 -12.41
N ASN A 90 -8.33 -15.60 -11.60
CA ASN A 90 -8.71 -15.20 -10.24
C ASN A 90 -8.79 -13.68 -10.10
N SER A 91 -9.09 -13.00 -11.19
CA SER A 91 -9.10 -11.55 -11.25
C SER A 91 -10.48 -10.98 -10.96
N ASN A 92 -10.53 -9.93 -10.17
CA ASN A 92 -11.73 -9.13 -10.03
C ASN A 92 -11.92 -8.25 -11.27
N THR A 93 -13.17 -7.95 -11.61
CA THR A 93 -13.46 -7.04 -12.71
C THR A 93 -13.11 -5.59 -12.31
N PHE A 94 -12.53 -4.86 -13.23
CA PHE A 94 -12.21 -3.45 -13.06
C PHE A 94 -13.22 -2.61 -13.84
N ASN A 95 -13.94 -1.74 -13.12
CA ASN A 95 -14.90 -0.82 -13.71
C ASN A 95 -14.73 0.56 -13.09
N LEU A 96 -14.34 1.55 -13.90
CA LEU A 96 -14.11 2.92 -13.45
C LEU A 96 -15.36 3.56 -12.83
N SER A 97 -16.53 3.28 -13.39
CA SER A 97 -17.76 3.85 -12.85
C SER A 97 -18.11 3.30 -11.46
N SER A 98 -17.80 2.04 -11.19
CA SER A 98 -18.03 1.46 -9.86
C SER A 98 -17.08 2.02 -8.80
N ILE A 99 -15.87 2.41 -9.19
CA ILE A 99 -14.92 3.05 -8.27
C ILE A 99 -15.39 4.45 -7.88
N CYS A 100 -15.94 5.20 -8.83
CA CYS A 100 -16.44 6.55 -8.60
C CYS A 100 -17.72 6.58 -7.74
N THR A 101 -18.47 5.49 -7.67
CA THR A 101 -19.74 5.41 -6.92
C THR A 101 -19.61 4.81 -5.52
N GLN A 102 -18.44 4.29 -5.16
CA GLN A 102 -18.19 3.68 -3.85
C GLN A 102 -17.62 4.68 -2.83
N ASN A 103 -18.25 5.78 -2.70
CA ASN A 103 -17.97 6.68 -1.58
C ASN A 103 -18.96 6.46 -0.44
#